data_1a79e87c56cd4244a32d10fa624fb430
#
_entry.id   1a79e87c56cd4244a32d10fa624fb430
#
_cell.length_a   1.000
_cell.length_b   1.000
_cell.length_c   1.000
_cell.angle_alpha   90.00
_cell.angle_beta   90.00
_cell.angle_gamma   90.00
#
_symmetry.space_group_name_H-M   'P 1'
#
loop_
_entity.id
_entity.type
_entity.pdbx_description
1 polymer ?
#
loop_
_entity_poly.entity_id
_entity_poly.type
_entity_poly.pdbx_seq_one_letter_code
_entity_poly.pdbx_strand_id
1 'polypeptide(L)'
;MLHVIKTQDDPMIKFIKDDPVRPEIPADWRVSKNREVLTLVDENKNPLAMVCVAFCDSIPSSVEELLTDAIAPNTAIFYTIWSYAGGGGKSLIGEAQQYIKDTYDHITRFVTLSPTTELAKRFHTKNGAKVFRQNSDTVNYEYE
;
A
#
# COMPACT_ATOMS: atom_id res chain seq x y z
N MET A 1 11.82 8.32 -8.54
CA MET A 1 10.78 9.38 -8.52
C MET A 1 9.43 8.73 -8.22
N LEU A 2 8.68 9.31 -7.30
CA LEU A 2 7.37 8.80 -6.94
C LEU A 2 6.31 9.24 -7.97
N HIS A 3 5.54 8.28 -8.45
CA HIS A 3 4.41 8.51 -9.36
C HIS A 3 3.13 7.99 -8.70
N VAL A 4 2.08 8.80 -8.67
CA VAL A 4 0.82 8.46 -8.04
C VAL A 4 -0.21 8.13 -9.11
N ILE A 5 -0.77 6.92 -9.05
CA ILE A 5 -1.80 6.45 -9.97
C ILE A 5 -3.16 6.67 -9.30
N LYS A 6 -3.96 7.58 -9.85
CA LYS A 6 -5.27 7.95 -9.27
C LYS A 6 -6.45 7.60 -10.16
N THR A 7 -6.22 7.27 -11.43
CA THR A 7 -7.28 6.96 -12.38
C THR A 7 -6.92 5.77 -13.24
N GLN A 8 -7.93 5.16 -13.85
CA GLN A 8 -7.73 4.04 -14.76
C GLN A 8 -7.08 4.45 -16.09
N ASP A 9 -7.03 5.74 -16.37
CA ASP A 9 -6.42 6.26 -17.62
C ASP A 9 -4.90 6.38 -17.51
N ASP A 10 -4.34 6.21 -16.32
CA ASP A 10 -2.89 6.29 -16.12
C ASP A 10 -2.20 5.15 -16.86
N PRO A 11 -1.18 5.44 -17.70
CA PRO A 11 -0.47 4.38 -18.43
C PRO A 11 0.20 3.33 -17.54
N MET A 12 0.50 3.67 -16.28
CA MET A 12 1.11 2.73 -15.33
C MET A 12 0.11 1.73 -14.75
N ILE A 13 -1.19 1.91 -14.99
CA ILE A 13 -2.23 1.03 -14.44
C ILE A 13 -2.04 -0.44 -14.86
N LYS A 14 -1.45 -0.65 -16.03
CA LYS A 14 -1.19 -1.99 -16.57
C LYS A 14 -0.30 -2.86 -15.68
N PHE A 15 0.52 -2.24 -14.83
CA PHE A 15 1.43 -2.98 -13.95
C PHE A 15 0.74 -3.55 -12.72
N ILE A 16 -0.50 -3.16 -12.43
CA ILE A 16 -1.26 -3.68 -11.29
C ILE A 16 -1.47 -5.20 -11.43
N LYS A 17 -1.57 -5.71 -12.66
CA LYS A 17 -1.71 -7.15 -12.90
C LYS A 17 -0.53 -7.97 -12.37
N ASP A 18 0.60 -7.32 -12.08
CA ASP A 18 1.80 -8.00 -11.59
C ASP A 18 1.76 -8.23 -10.07
N ASP A 19 0.72 -7.77 -9.36
CA ASP A 19 0.59 -7.93 -7.92
C ASP A 19 0.63 -9.42 -7.53
N PRO A 20 1.68 -9.88 -6.81
CA PRO A 20 1.80 -11.28 -6.41
C PRO A 20 1.03 -11.61 -5.14
N VAL A 21 0.52 -10.60 -4.42
CA VAL A 21 -0.07 -10.77 -3.08
C VAL A 21 -1.59 -10.78 -3.14
N ARG A 22 -2.18 -9.83 -3.88
CA ARG A 22 -3.63 -9.64 -3.93
C ARG A 22 -4.11 -9.55 -5.37
N PRO A 23 -3.81 -10.56 -6.23
CA PRO A 23 -4.12 -10.46 -7.66
C PRO A 23 -5.63 -10.39 -7.94
N GLU A 24 -6.47 -10.82 -7.01
CA GLU A 24 -7.92 -10.82 -7.14
C GLU A 24 -8.57 -9.45 -7.01
N ILE A 25 -7.85 -8.45 -6.45
CA ILE A 25 -8.41 -7.11 -6.29
C ILE A 25 -8.30 -6.35 -7.62
N PRO A 26 -9.44 -5.93 -8.22
CA PRO A 26 -9.40 -5.30 -9.54
C PRO A 26 -8.76 -3.92 -9.54
N ALA A 27 -8.20 -3.53 -10.69
CA ALA A 27 -7.49 -2.26 -10.82
C ALA A 27 -8.40 -1.05 -10.60
N ASP A 28 -9.65 -1.10 -11.04
CA ASP A 28 -10.60 0.01 -10.88
C ASP A 28 -10.88 0.30 -9.41
N TRP A 29 -10.95 -0.72 -8.56
CA TRP A 29 -11.13 -0.53 -7.12
C TRP A 29 -9.91 0.17 -6.52
N ARG A 30 -8.71 -0.17 -6.98
CA ARG A 30 -7.45 0.33 -6.40
C ARG A 30 -7.22 1.82 -6.63
N VAL A 31 -7.93 2.43 -7.58
CA VAL A 31 -7.83 3.85 -7.88
C VAL A 31 -9.17 4.58 -7.68
N SER A 32 -10.10 3.95 -6.99
CA SER A 32 -11.38 4.55 -6.65
C SER A 32 -11.24 5.54 -5.49
N LYS A 33 -12.33 6.13 -5.05
CA LYS A 33 -12.33 7.12 -3.96
C LYS A 33 -11.65 6.56 -2.71
N ASN A 34 -10.76 7.35 -2.11
CA ASN A 34 -9.96 7.01 -0.92
C ASN A 34 -8.98 5.85 -1.16
N ARG A 35 -8.55 5.67 -2.41
CA ARG A 35 -7.58 4.62 -2.76
C ARG A 35 -6.62 5.15 -3.81
N GLU A 36 -5.35 4.79 -3.66
CA GLU A 36 -4.31 5.20 -4.60
C GLU A 36 -3.29 4.09 -4.77
N VAL A 37 -2.60 4.11 -5.89
CA VAL A 37 -1.45 3.24 -6.12
C VAL A 37 -0.23 4.15 -6.27
N LEU A 38 0.79 3.89 -5.48
CA LEU A 38 2.03 4.65 -5.51
C LEU A 38 3.11 3.78 -6.13
N THR A 39 3.83 4.33 -7.09
CA THR A 39 4.90 3.60 -7.74
C THR A 39 6.18 4.42 -7.75
N LEU A 40 7.29 3.74 -7.50
CA LEU A 40 8.60 4.33 -7.65
C LEU A 40 9.06 4.01 -9.07
N VAL A 41 9.44 5.03 -9.83
CA VAL A 41 9.86 4.86 -11.21
C VAL A 41 11.28 5.36 -11.42
N ASP A 42 11.98 4.76 -12.39
CA ASP A 42 13.29 5.22 -12.80
C ASP A 42 13.16 6.39 -13.80
N GLU A 43 14.29 6.87 -14.30
CA GLU A 43 14.34 8.00 -15.25
C GLU A 43 13.66 7.67 -16.59
N ASN A 44 13.53 6.39 -16.93
CA ASN A 44 12.84 5.93 -18.15
C ASN A 44 11.37 5.59 -17.89
N LYS A 45 10.85 5.90 -16.70
CA LYS A 45 9.49 5.62 -16.26
C LYS A 45 9.17 4.13 -16.16
N ASN A 46 10.18 3.31 -15.91
CA ASN A 46 9.96 1.89 -15.58
C ASN A 46 9.69 1.76 -14.08
N PRO A 47 8.75 0.90 -13.67
CA PRO A 47 8.46 0.73 -12.26
C PRO A 47 9.61 0.00 -11.54
N LEU A 48 10.00 0.51 -10.38
CA LEU A 48 10.96 -0.13 -9.49
C LEU A 48 10.25 -0.86 -8.37
N ALA A 49 9.14 -0.33 -7.91
CA ALA A 49 8.30 -0.93 -6.89
C ALA A 49 6.92 -0.28 -6.91
N MET A 50 5.91 -1.01 -6.43
CA MET A 50 4.54 -0.49 -6.34
C MET A 50 3.94 -0.83 -4.98
N VAL A 51 3.16 0.11 -4.42
CA VAL A 51 2.38 -0.12 -3.21
C VAL A 51 0.97 0.39 -3.43
N CYS A 52 -0.01 -0.39 -2.99
CA CYS A 52 -1.41 0.00 -3.05
C CYS A 52 -1.87 0.42 -1.66
N VAL A 53 -2.56 1.56 -1.58
CA VAL A 53 -3.02 2.13 -0.33
C VAL A 53 -4.50 2.42 -0.37
N ALA A 54 -5.20 2.09 0.73
CA ALA A 54 -6.58 2.47 0.96
C ALA A 54 -6.62 3.33 2.22
N PHE A 55 -7.36 4.43 2.16
CA PHE A 55 -7.54 5.29 3.33
C PHE A 55 -8.81 4.85 4.05
N CYS A 56 -8.65 4.42 5.29
CA CYS A 56 -9.72 3.78 6.07
C CYS A 56 -9.98 4.53 7.36
N ASP A 57 -11.20 4.38 7.90
CA ASP A 57 -11.57 4.93 9.21
C ASP A 57 -11.43 3.90 10.34
N SER A 58 -11.13 2.66 10.00
CA SER A 58 -10.75 1.62 10.95
C SER A 58 -9.71 0.70 10.31
N ILE A 59 -8.98 -0.06 11.14
CA ILE A 59 -7.93 -0.94 10.65
C ILE A 59 -8.56 -2.28 10.27
N PRO A 60 -8.52 -2.67 8.98
CA PRO A 60 -9.12 -3.92 8.54
C PRO A 60 -8.32 -5.13 9.03
N SER A 61 -9.02 -6.19 9.37
CA SER A 61 -8.41 -7.47 9.73
C SER A 61 -8.45 -8.46 8.58
N SER A 62 -9.15 -8.13 7.49
CA SER A 62 -9.34 -9.00 6.34
C SER A 62 -9.49 -8.18 5.06
N VAL A 63 -9.38 -8.84 3.92
CA VAL A 63 -9.63 -8.20 2.61
C VAL A 63 -11.09 -7.73 2.53
N GLU A 64 -12.02 -8.51 3.07
CA GLU A 64 -13.43 -8.14 3.09
C GLU A 64 -13.65 -6.80 3.78
N GLU A 65 -13.04 -6.61 4.95
CA GLU A 65 -13.11 -5.32 5.66
C GLU A 65 -12.40 -4.20 4.89
N LEU A 66 -11.27 -4.52 4.25
CA LEU A 66 -10.52 -3.56 3.44
C LEU A 66 -11.37 -2.98 2.32
N LEU A 67 -12.23 -3.80 1.70
CA LEU A 67 -13.05 -3.38 0.56
C LEU A 67 -14.22 -2.48 0.95
N THR A 68 -14.49 -2.32 2.25
CA THR A 68 -15.55 -1.46 2.76
C THR A 68 -15.17 0.02 2.58
N ASP A 69 -16.12 0.84 2.17
CA ASP A 69 -15.87 2.28 1.99
C ASP A 69 -15.76 3.00 3.32
N ALA A 70 -14.80 3.94 3.39
CA ALA A 70 -14.62 4.78 4.56
C ALA A 70 -15.48 6.04 4.46
N ILE A 71 -15.94 6.53 5.60
CA ILE A 71 -16.72 7.79 5.70
C ILE A 71 -15.78 8.95 6.03
N ALA A 72 -14.94 8.77 7.06
CA ALA A 72 -14.00 9.79 7.51
C ALA A 72 -12.64 9.13 7.76
N PRO A 73 -11.88 8.84 6.70
CA PRO A 73 -10.63 8.08 6.84
C PRO A 73 -9.58 8.86 7.63
N ASN A 74 -8.84 8.13 8.48
CA ASN A 74 -7.74 8.68 9.27
C ASN A 74 -6.48 7.81 9.20
N THR A 75 -6.53 6.67 8.52
CA THR A 75 -5.45 5.69 8.50
C THR A 75 -5.17 5.27 7.05
N ALA A 76 -3.90 5.26 6.69
CA ALA A 76 -3.46 4.70 5.41
C ALA A 76 -3.19 3.22 5.60
N ILE A 77 -3.82 2.38 4.78
CA ILE A 77 -3.63 0.94 4.81
C ILE A 77 -2.87 0.51 3.58
N PHE A 78 -1.62 0.10 3.77
CA PHE A 78 -0.81 -0.49 2.70
C PHE A 78 -1.18 -1.97 2.63
N TYR A 79 -1.94 -2.36 1.61
CA TYR A 79 -2.47 -3.73 1.55
C TYR A 79 -1.70 -4.65 0.60
N THR A 80 -0.85 -4.10 -0.24
CA THR A 80 0.09 -4.89 -1.04
C THR A 80 1.27 -4.04 -1.46
N ILE A 81 2.44 -4.66 -1.53
CA ILE A 81 3.67 -4.03 -2.02
C ILE A 81 4.48 -5.08 -2.75
N TRP A 82 5.05 -4.70 -3.89
CA TRP A 82 5.98 -5.57 -4.61
C TRP A 82 7.04 -4.73 -5.32
N SER A 83 8.16 -5.37 -5.66
CA SER A 83 9.26 -4.66 -6.31
C SER A 83 9.74 -5.39 -7.55
N TYR A 84 10.27 -4.59 -8.49
CA TYR A 84 10.89 -5.07 -9.72
C TYR A 84 12.41 -4.99 -9.63
N ALA A 85 12.94 -4.24 -8.65
CA ALA A 85 14.37 -4.04 -8.47
C ALA A 85 14.74 -4.09 -7.00
N GLY A 86 15.93 -4.60 -6.68
CA GLY A 86 16.41 -4.70 -5.31
C GLY A 86 16.39 -3.36 -4.59
N GLY A 87 15.87 -3.32 -3.38
CA GLY A 87 15.78 -2.10 -2.58
C GLY A 87 14.62 -1.16 -2.92
N GLY A 88 13.90 -1.42 -4.01
CA GLY A 88 12.78 -0.58 -4.44
C GLY A 88 11.66 -0.49 -3.40
N GLY A 89 11.30 -1.62 -2.80
CA GLY A 89 10.25 -1.65 -1.79
C GLY A 89 10.58 -0.81 -0.56
N LYS A 90 11.82 -0.89 -0.09
CA LYS A 90 12.28 -0.10 1.06
C LYS A 90 12.19 1.40 0.78
N SER A 91 12.69 1.83 -0.37
CA SER A 91 12.63 3.24 -0.75
C SER A 91 11.19 3.71 -0.90
N LEU A 92 10.35 2.89 -1.55
CA LEU A 92 8.97 3.24 -1.80
C LEU A 92 8.17 3.40 -0.52
N ILE A 93 8.31 2.49 0.46
CA ILE A 93 7.49 2.56 1.67
C ILE A 93 7.78 3.84 2.47
N GLY A 94 9.03 4.29 2.47
CA GLY A 94 9.40 5.56 3.10
C GLY A 94 8.84 6.77 2.35
N GLU A 95 8.99 6.79 1.02
CA GLU A 95 8.48 7.88 0.21
C GLU A 95 6.96 7.94 0.20
N ALA A 96 6.30 6.79 0.23
CA ALA A 96 4.85 6.73 0.29
C ALA A 96 4.31 7.35 1.58
N GLN A 97 4.92 7.03 2.72
CA GLN A 97 4.53 7.63 3.99
C GLN A 97 4.72 9.14 3.97
N GLN A 98 5.84 9.60 3.46
CA GLN A 98 6.12 11.04 3.38
C GLN A 98 5.15 11.76 2.47
N TYR A 99 4.87 11.20 1.29
CA TYR A 99 3.88 11.75 0.36
C TYR A 99 2.51 11.90 1.01
N ILE A 100 2.06 10.87 1.72
CA ILE A 100 0.74 10.88 2.37
C ILE A 100 0.71 11.92 3.51
N LYS A 101 1.76 12.00 4.31
CA LYS A 101 1.86 13.01 5.38
C LYS A 101 1.79 14.42 4.83
N ASP A 102 2.46 14.66 3.71
CA ASP A 102 2.53 15.99 3.09
C ASP A 102 1.23 16.36 2.36
N THR A 103 0.46 15.38 1.93
CA THR A 103 -0.71 15.59 1.07
C THR A 103 -2.03 15.56 1.85
N TYR A 104 -2.14 14.71 2.85
CA TYR A 104 -3.40 14.43 3.55
C TYR A 104 -3.23 14.61 5.06
N ASP A 105 -3.53 15.80 5.57
CA ASP A 105 -3.37 16.15 6.99
C ASP A 105 -4.19 15.26 7.93
N HIS A 106 -5.32 14.76 7.45
CA HIS A 106 -6.23 13.95 8.26
C HIS A 106 -5.78 12.48 8.38
N ILE A 107 -4.79 12.05 7.62
CA ILE A 107 -4.24 10.71 7.72
C ILE A 107 -3.07 10.73 8.70
N THR A 108 -3.24 10.05 9.84
CA THR A 108 -2.29 10.13 10.96
C THR A 108 -1.65 8.79 11.30
N ARG A 109 -2.13 7.68 10.74
CA ARG A 109 -1.61 6.35 11.01
C ARG A 109 -1.29 5.63 9.71
N PHE A 110 -0.24 4.79 9.75
CA PHE A 110 0.26 4.03 8.59
C PHE A 110 0.36 2.57 9.00
N VAL A 111 -0.58 1.76 8.53
CA VAL A 111 -0.74 0.37 8.95
C VAL A 111 -0.82 -0.50 7.71
N THR A 112 -0.41 -1.76 7.80
CA THR A 112 -0.49 -2.70 6.68
C THR A 112 -1.65 -3.67 6.86
N LEU A 113 -2.05 -4.30 5.75
CA LEU A 113 -2.83 -5.53 5.77
C LEU A 113 -1.99 -6.56 5.03
N SER A 114 -1.19 -7.32 5.76
CA SER A 114 -0.15 -8.17 5.20
C SER A 114 -0.51 -9.66 5.28
N PRO A 115 0.02 -10.49 4.36
CA PRO A 115 -0.09 -11.93 4.51
C PRO A 115 0.74 -12.42 5.69
N THR A 116 0.45 -13.63 6.18
CA THR A 116 1.13 -14.24 7.33
C THR A 116 2.45 -14.91 6.96
N THR A 117 3.21 -14.32 6.05
CA THR A 117 4.47 -14.88 5.56
C THR A 117 5.68 -14.30 6.30
N GLU A 118 6.76 -15.08 6.37
CA GLU A 118 8.02 -14.61 6.93
C GLU A 118 8.60 -13.45 6.10
N LEU A 119 8.40 -13.48 4.78
CA LEU A 119 8.87 -12.42 3.91
C LEU A 119 8.25 -11.08 4.26
N ALA A 120 6.92 -11.04 4.42
CA ALA A 120 6.21 -9.82 4.82
C ALA A 120 6.66 -9.35 6.19
N LYS A 121 6.76 -10.26 7.16
CA LYS A 121 7.20 -9.93 8.52
C LYS A 121 8.57 -9.29 8.52
N ARG A 122 9.54 -9.89 7.84
CA ARG A 122 10.90 -9.36 7.77
C ARG A 122 10.93 -8.01 7.08
N PHE A 123 10.22 -7.87 5.97
CA PHE A 123 10.21 -6.62 5.23
C PHE A 123 9.70 -5.46 6.11
N HIS A 124 8.52 -5.63 6.71
CA HIS A 124 7.91 -4.53 7.47
C HIS A 124 8.67 -4.24 8.77
N THR A 125 9.07 -5.27 9.52
CA THR A 125 9.80 -5.04 10.77
C THR A 125 11.20 -4.45 10.54
N LYS A 126 11.88 -4.87 9.48
CA LYS A 126 13.18 -4.32 9.09
C LYS A 126 13.08 -2.84 8.71
N ASN A 127 11.95 -2.43 8.17
CA ASN A 127 11.72 -1.04 7.74
C ASN A 127 11.04 -0.18 8.81
N GLY A 128 10.97 -0.65 10.05
CA GLY A 128 10.57 0.17 11.18
C GLY A 128 9.15 -0.05 11.68
N ALA A 129 8.41 -1.00 11.13
CA ALA A 129 7.06 -1.29 11.59
C ALA A 129 7.07 -2.27 12.76
N LYS A 130 6.02 -2.21 13.57
CA LYS A 130 5.78 -3.16 14.66
C LYS A 130 4.45 -3.86 14.43
N VAL A 131 4.32 -5.08 14.96
CA VAL A 131 3.05 -5.81 14.90
C VAL A 131 2.02 -5.03 15.72
N PHE A 132 0.97 -4.59 15.07
CA PHE A 132 -0.17 -3.98 15.74
C PHE A 132 -1.19 -5.03 16.16
N ARG A 133 -1.53 -5.94 15.23
CA ARG A 133 -2.53 -6.98 15.50
C ARG A 133 -2.32 -8.18 14.58
N GLN A 134 -2.38 -9.36 15.16
CA GLN A 134 -2.38 -10.59 14.38
C GLN A 134 -3.82 -11.06 14.22
N ASN A 135 -4.24 -11.28 12.97
CA ASN A 135 -5.59 -11.70 12.63
C ASN A 135 -5.59 -13.18 12.23
N SER A 136 -6.74 -13.71 11.81
CA SER A 136 -6.82 -15.13 11.39
C SER A 136 -5.90 -15.43 10.21
N ASP A 137 -5.96 -14.62 9.15
CA ASP A 137 -5.23 -14.87 7.91
C ASP A 137 -4.33 -13.71 7.50
N THR A 138 -4.24 -12.66 8.31
CA THR A 138 -3.45 -11.48 8.01
C THR A 138 -2.74 -10.95 9.24
N VAL A 139 -1.81 -10.02 9.04
CA VAL A 139 -1.15 -9.30 10.11
C VAL A 139 -1.16 -7.82 9.78
N ASN A 140 -1.49 -7.01 10.77
CA ASN A 140 -1.34 -5.56 10.66
C ASN A 140 -0.02 -5.15 11.29
N TYR A 141 0.87 -4.55 10.48
CA TYR A 141 2.10 -3.93 10.97
C TYR A 141 1.88 -2.41 10.94
N GLU A 142 2.32 -1.72 11.97
CA GLU A 142 2.16 -0.27 12.05
C GLU A 142 3.51 0.42 12.00
N TYR A 143 3.63 1.39 11.09
CA TYR A 143 4.78 2.30 10.99
C TYR A 143 4.54 3.51 11.89
N GLU A 144 5.58 3.96 12.55
CA GLU A 144 5.52 5.13 13.44
C GLU A 144 6.02 6.41 12.79
#